data_24b7feccf70da71df31cff1f37661f0b
#
_entry.id   24b7feccf70da71df31cff1f37661f0b
#
_cell.length_a   1.000
_cell.length_b   1.000
_cell.length_c   1.000
_cell.angle_alpha   90.00
_cell.angle_beta   90.00
_cell.angle_gamma   90.00
#
_symmetry.space_group_name_H-M   'P 1'
#
loop_
_entity.id
_entity.type
_entity.pdbx_description
1 polymer ?
#
loop_
_entity_poly.entity_id
_entity_poly.type
_entity_poly.pdbx_seq_one_letter_code
_entity_poly.pdbx_strand_id
1 'polypeptide(L)'
;MSSESPPADTESAPPTTTPPAVRERLDRVTDPELDTSIVELDYVEEIRIDAGDGSDGDEVFVAFTLPTAWCSPAFAWMMAVDAREAVESLPDVARAEVELRDHMHEREITRGVNEGLPFEEAFPDADGGVESVRLELDRKARTARQHDATGALLQAGLTRDQVAGVTRSDLEFADAPEGRVRVWVRDGAVAVEADAEPVERYLEKAEATGLLDDEHPELFRTPEGEPFDGDEVDLVRKRTRLAGVNMGGQGTVCDALNDARHAEDRPPLSMREGAPVAPGDEEDRADAD
;
A
#
# COMPACT_ATOMS: atom_id res chain seq x y z
N MET A 1 -21.58 16.30 -59.48
CA MET A 1 -20.44 16.47 -58.53
C MET A 1 -21.08 16.61 -57.16
N SER A 2 -21.21 15.49 -56.50
CA SER A 2 -21.76 15.44 -55.13
C SER A 2 -20.58 15.57 -54.18
N SER A 3 -20.53 16.65 -53.41
CA SER A 3 -19.57 16.84 -52.32
C SER A 3 -20.04 16.09 -51.11
N GLU A 4 -19.37 14.99 -50.81
CA GLU A 4 -19.48 14.26 -49.56
C GLU A 4 -18.76 15.07 -48.49
N SER A 5 -19.50 15.54 -47.49
CA SER A 5 -18.94 16.11 -46.26
C SER A 5 -18.26 15.00 -45.45
N PRO A 6 -17.08 15.25 -44.83
CA PRO A 6 -16.46 14.28 -43.94
C PRO A 6 -17.35 14.05 -42.70
N PRO A 7 -17.32 12.85 -42.11
CA PRO A 7 -18.04 12.57 -40.86
C PRO A 7 -17.54 13.51 -39.77
N ALA A 8 -18.45 14.07 -39.01
CA ALA A 8 -18.14 14.85 -37.81
C ALA A 8 -17.41 13.93 -36.82
N ASP A 9 -16.26 14.37 -36.36
CA ASP A 9 -15.58 13.80 -35.22
C ASP A 9 -16.57 13.77 -34.05
N THR A 10 -16.96 12.58 -33.62
CA THR A 10 -17.78 12.42 -32.45
C THR A 10 -16.87 12.74 -31.27
N GLU A 11 -16.94 13.95 -30.77
CA GLU A 11 -16.27 14.40 -29.57
C GLU A 11 -16.82 13.55 -28.41
N SER A 12 -15.99 12.63 -27.91
CA SER A 12 -16.31 11.79 -26.75
C SER A 12 -16.64 12.68 -25.56
N ALA A 13 -17.62 12.31 -24.76
CA ALA A 13 -17.91 13.00 -23.50
C ALA A 13 -16.66 12.98 -22.59
N PRO A 14 -16.45 13.99 -21.74
CA PRO A 14 -15.35 13.94 -20.79
C PRO A 14 -15.52 12.78 -19.80
N PRO A 15 -14.41 12.15 -19.32
CA PRO A 15 -14.47 11.05 -18.36
C PRO A 15 -15.12 11.51 -17.05
N THR A 16 -15.85 10.61 -16.41
CA THR A 16 -16.48 10.84 -15.10
C THR A 16 -15.48 10.63 -13.96
N THR A 17 -14.57 9.68 -14.16
CA THR A 17 -13.46 9.39 -13.24
C THR A 17 -12.37 10.46 -13.36
N THR A 18 -11.67 10.75 -12.26
CA THR A 18 -10.59 11.76 -12.24
C THR A 18 -9.26 11.16 -11.79
N PRO A 19 -8.10 11.65 -12.28
CA PRO A 19 -6.79 11.18 -11.85
C PRO A 19 -6.58 11.25 -10.32
N PRO A 20 -7.06 12.28 -9.58
CA PRO A 20 -7.00 12.27 -8.12
C PRO A 20 -7.78 11.11 -7.49
N ALA A 21 -8.99 10.78 -7.99
CA ALA A 21 -9.78 9.67 -7.47
C ALA A 21 -9.10 8.31 -7.71
N VAL A 22 -8.49 8.13 -8.89
CA VAL A 22 -7.69 6.93 -9.19
C VAL A 22 -6.48 6.87 -8.26
N ARG A 23 -5.76 7.98 -8.07
CA ARG A 23 -4.59 8.04 -7.19
C ARG A 23 -4.94 7.73 -5.73
N GLU A 24 -6.06 8.26 -5.22
CA GLU A 24 -6.57 7.95 -3.88
C GLU A 24 -6.90 6.45 -3.73
N ARG A 25 -7.41 5.83 -4.80
CA ARG A 25 -7.69 4.40 -4.78
C ARG A 25 -6.40 3.57 -4.81
N LEU A 26 -5.41 3.97 -5.61
CA LEU A 26 -4.09 3.34 -5.67
C LEU A 26 -3.30 3.51 -4.37
N ASP A 27 -3.59 4.53 -3.56
CA ASP A 27 -2.94 4.74 -2.26
C ASP A 27 -3.25 3.62 -1.25
N ARG A 28 -4.26 2.80 -1.52
CA ARG A 28 -4.58 1.60 -0.74
C ARG A 28 -3.79 0.37 -1.15
N VAL A 29 -3.13 0.41 -2.30
CA VAL A 29 -2.27 -0.67 -2.78
C VAL A 29 -0.90 -0.52 -2.15
N THR A 30 -0.44 -1.55 -1.46
CA THR A 30 0.84 -1.50 -0.76
C THR A 30 1.88 -2.41 -1.43
N ASP A 31 3.14 -1.98 -1.39
CA ASP A 31 4.25 -2.90 -1.57
C ASP A 31 4.19 -3.95 -0.46
N PRO A 32 4.07 -5.25 -0.81
CA PRO A 32 3.82 -6.29 0.20
C PRO A 32 5.00 -6.55 1.13
N GLU A 33 6.22 -6.16 0.75
CA GLU A 33 7.42 -6.29 1.58
C GLU A 33 7.57 -5.11 2.54
N LEU A 34 7.19 -3.89 2.10
CA LEU A 34 7.35 -2.65 2.85
C LEU A 34 6.11 -2.26 3.64
N ASP A 35 4.94 -2.80 3.28
CA ASP A 35 3.62 -2.40 3.82
C ASP A 35 3.36 -0.89 3.69
N THR A 36 3.87 -0.30 2.63
CA THR A 36 3.78 1.13 2.30
C THR A 36 3.10 1.30 0.96
N SER A 37 2.27 2.34 0.82
CA SER A 37 1.53 2.64 -0.40
C SER A 37 2.45 2.79 -1.62
N ILE A 38 2.07 2.21 -2.78
CA ILE A 38 2.78 2.41 -4.05
C ILE A 38 2.75 3.88 -4.52
N VAL A 39 1.78 4.67 -4.02
CA VAL A 39 1.69 6.11 -4.26
C VAL A 39 2.67 6.86 -3.37
N GLU A 40 2.77 6.51 -2.09
CA GLU A 40 3.72 7.08 -1.14
C GLU A 40 5.18 6.74 -1.53
N LEU A 41 5.41 5.53 -2.06
CA LEU A 41 6.70 5.08 -2.57
C LEU A 41 7.07 5.70 -3.94
N ASP A 42 6.18 6.53 -4.52
CA ASP A 42 6.37 7.17 -5.83
C ASP A 42 6.59 6.16 -6.97
N TYR A 43 5.95 4.99 -6.90
CA TYR A 43 6.03 3.97 -7.95
C TYR A 43 5.11 4.29 -9.14
N VAL A 44 4.01 5.04 -8.94
CA VAL A 44 3.02 5.36 -9.96
C VAL A 44 3.53 6.48 -10.87
N GLU A 45 3.82 6.16 -12.13
CA GLU A 45 4.39 7.10 -13.11
C GLU A 45 3.32 7.81 -13.95
N GLU A 46 2.27 7.07 -14.34
CA GLU A 46 1.27 7.60 -15.27
C GLU A 46 -0.13 7.12 -14.90
N ILE A 47 -1.09 8.02 -14.96
CA ILE A 47 -2.53 7.72 -14.91
C ILE A 47 -3.16 8.41 -16.10
N ARG A 48 -3.79 7.65 -17.00
CA ARG A 48 -4.56 8.15 -18.14
C ARG A 48 -5.98 7.61 -18.06
N ILE A 49 -6.95 8.45 -18.38
CA ILE A 49 -8.37 8.12 -18.34
C ILE A 49 -8.97 8.46 -19.70
N ASP A 50 -9.52 7.46 -20.34
CA ASP A 50 -10.23 7.59 -21.60
C ASP A 50 -11.73 7.38 -21.32
N ALA A 51 -12.56 8.35 -21.73
CA ALA A 51 -14.00 8.26 -21.56
C ALA A 51 -14.56 7.12 -22.41
N GLY A 52 -15.34 6.25 -21.77
CA GLY A 52 -16.05 5.19 -22.48
C GLY A 52 -17.17 5.71 -23.39
N ASP A 53 -17.71 4.82 -24.23
CA ASP A 53 -18.77 5.12 -25.20
C ASP A 53 -20.16 5.37 -24.54
N GLY A 54 -20.20 6.19 -23.49
CA GLY A 54 -21.44 6.77 -22.94
C GLY A 54 -22.32 5.89 -22.06
N SER A 55 -22.12 4.58 -21.98
CA SER A 55 -22.87 3.68 -21.05
C SER A 55 -21.99 2.69 -20.32
N ASP A 56 -20.76 2.51 -20.74
CA ASP A 56 -19.93 1.38 -20.28
C ASP A 56 -18.88 1.78 -19.22
N GLY A 57 -18.84 3.06 -18.83
CA GLY A 57 -17.85 3.59 -17.86
C GLY A 57 -16.51 3.93 -18.50
N ASP A 58 -15.61 4.55 -17.72
CA ASP A 58 -14.32 5.00 -18.18
C ASP A 58 -13.31 3.85 -18.29
N GLU A 59 -12.35 3.96 -19.22
CA GLU A 59 -11.18 3.09 -19.29
C GLU A 59 -9.99 3.81 -18.63
N VAL A 60 -9.36 3.16 -17.65
CA VAL A 60 -8.25 3.72 -16.89
C VAL A 60 -6.97 2.96 -17.17
N PHE A 61 -5.93 3.68 -17.57
CA PHE A 61 -4.58 3.14 -17.71
C PHE A 61 -3.70 3.64 -16.57
N VAL A 62 -2.95 2.71 -15.96
CA VAL A 62 -1.97 3.00 -14.90
C VAL A 62 -0.64 2.37 -15.26
N ALA A 63 0.42 3.17 -15.29
CA ALA A 63 1.78 2.66 -15.37
C ALA A 63 2.53 2.87 -14.06
N PHE A 64 3.29 1.87 -13.66
CA PHE A 64 4.11 1.94 -12.47
C PHE A 64 5.47 1.25 -12.66
N THR A 65 6.42 1.65 -11.84
CA THR A 65 7.80 1.19 -11.89
C THR A 65 8.31 0.89 -10.49
N LEU A 66 9.08 -0.18 -10.35
CA LEU A 66 9.65 -0.57 -9.07
C LEU A 66 11.08 0.00 -8.90
N PRO A 67 11.61 0.09 -7.68
CA PRO A 67 12.95 0.64 -7.42
C PRO A 67 14.05 -0.04 -8.22
N THR A 68 13.87 -1.28 -8.61
CA THR A 68 14.83 -2.06 -9.39
C THR A 68 14.12 -3.01 -10.36
N ALA A 69 14.73 -3.21 -11.52
CA ALA A 69 14.29 -4.20 -12.51
C ALA A 69 14.31 -5.66 -11.99
N TRP A 70 14.90 -5.89 -10.83
CA TRP A 70 15.13 -7.19 -10.21
C TRP A 70 14.25 -7.49 -9.01
N CYS A 71 13.25 -6.66 -8.73
CA CYS A 71 12.26 -6.96 -7.69
C CYS A 71 11.62 -8.34 -7.93
N SER A 72 11.19 -9.00 -6.88
CA SER A 72 10.54 -10.30 -7.00
C SER A 72 9.36 -10.25 -7.97
N PRO A 73 9.29 -11.14 -8.98
CA PRO A 73 8.13 -11.20 -9.86
C PRO A 73 6.81 -11.41 -9.12
N ALA A 74 6.83 -12.13 -7.99
CA ALA A 74 5.66 -12.34 -7.16
C ALA A 74 5.16 -11.02 -6.52
N PHE A 75 6.07 -10.15 -6.06
CA PHE A 75 5.69 -8.86 -5.47
C PHE A 75 5.16 -7.90 -6.54
N ALA A 76 5.85 -7.81 -7.68
CA ALA A 76 5.41 -7.01 -8.81
C ALA A 76 4.03 -7.45 -9.32
N TRP A 77 3.80 -8.77 -9.38
CA TRP A 77 2.49 -9.35 -9.73
C TRP A 77 1.40 -8.96 -8.75
N MET A 78 1.65 -9.12 -7.44
CA MET A 78 0.69 -8.74 -6.40
C MET A 78 0.29 -7.29 -6.50
N MET A 79 1.26 -6.36 -6.62
CA MET A 79 0.98 -4.93 -6.77
C MET A 79 0.21 -4.61 -8.05
N ALA A 80 0.53 -5.27 -9.17
CA ALA A 80 -0.18 -5.06 -10.43
C ALA A 80 -1.64 -5.55 -10.37
N VAL A 81 -1.89 -6.72 -9.77
CA VAL A 81 -3.25 -7.24 -9.55
C VAL A 81 -4.04 -6.32 -8.62
N ASP A 82 -3.45 -5.96 -7.47
CA ASP A 82 -4.11 -5.11 -6.47
C ASP A 82 -4.39 -3.70 -7.04
N ALA A 83 -3.47 -3.15 -7.87
CA ALA A 83 -3.69 -1.86 -8.54
C ALA A 83 -4.85 -1.92 -9.53
N ARG A 84 -4.93 -2.98 -10.34
CA ARG A 84 -6.03 -3.18 -11.28
C ARG A 84 -7.37 -3.30 -10.55
N GLU A 85 -7.45 -4.19 -9.56
CA GLU A 85 -8.68 -4.40 -8.78
C GLU A 85 -9.10 -3.14 -8.01
N ALA A 86 -8.15 -2.41 -7.44
CA ALA A 86 -8.43 -1.16 -6.75
C ALA A 86 -9.06 -0.13 -7.69
N VAL A 87 -8.52 0.05 -8.89
CA VAL A 87 -9.05 1.00 -9.87
C VAL A 87 -10.41 0.52 -10.42
N GLU A 88 -10.57 -0.75 -10.75
CA GLU A 88 -11.84 -1.35 -11.22
C GLU A 88 -12.94 -1.29 -10.15
N SER A 89 -12.60 -1.09 -8.86
CA SER A 89 -13.59 -0.89 -7.80
C SER A 89 -14.23 0.51 -7.79
N LEU A 90 -13.74 1.45 -8.60
CA LEU A 90 -14.38 2.76 -8.77
C LEU A 90 -15.68 2.60 -9.56
N PRO A 91 -16.78 3.27 -9.15
CA PRO A 91 -18.11 3.03 -9.72
C PRO A 91 -18.25 3.38 -11.20
N ASP A 92 -17.43 4.32 -11.68
CA ASP A 92 -17.50 4.83 -13.05
C ASP A 92 -16.42 4.22 -13.97
N VAL A 93 -15.63 3.25 -13.48
CA VAL A 93 -14.59 2.56 -14.25
C VAL A 93 -15.11 1.23 -14.78
N ALA A 94 -15.09 1.09 -16.09
CA ALA A 94 -15.45 -0.15 -16.78
C ALA A 94 -14.29 -1.15 -16.84
N ARG A 95 -13.07 -0.63 -16.96
CA ARG A 95 -11.85 -1.42 -17.09
C ARG A 95 -10.64 -0.64 -16.64
N ALA A 96 -9.72 -1.32 -15.96
CA ALA A 96 -8.38 -0.84 -15.72
C ALA A 96 -7.35 -1.67 -16.49
N GLU A 97 -6.38 -0.98 -17.09
CA GLU A 97 -5.19 -1.58 -17.68
C GLU A 97 -3.97 -1.13 -16.90
N VAL A 98 -3.15 -2.09 -16.45
CA VAL A 98 -1.95 -1.82 -15.65
C VAL A 98 -0.71 -2.24 -16.42
N GLU A 99 0.27 -1.35 -16.50
CA GLU A 99 1.56 -1.58 -17.13
C GLU A 99 2.69 -1.50 -16.09
N LEU A 100 3.44 -2.58 -15.95
CA LEU A 100 4.71 -2.56 -15.23
C LEU A 100 5.82 -2.16 -16.20
N ARG A 101 6.62 -1.15 -15.85
CA ARG A 101 7.74 -0.66 -16.67
C ARG A 101 9.08 -0.98 -16.04
N ASP A 102 10.12 -1.08 -16.89
CA ASP A 102 11.53 -1.24 -16.48
C ASP A 102 11.79 -2.43 -15.54
N HIS A 103 11.12 -3.55 -15.78
CA HIS A 103 11.26 -4.76 -14.99
C HIS A 103 11.64 -5.94 -15.89
N MET A 104 12.43 -6.91 -15.37
CA MET A 104 12.83 -8.08 -16.15
C MET A 104 11.68 -8.90 -16.70
N HIS A 105 10.55 -8.91 -16.00
CA HIS A 105 9.33 -9.65 -16.34
C HIS A 105 8.16 -8.71 -16.65
N GLU A 106 8.44 -7.51 -17.16
CA GLU A 106 7.41 -6.50 -17.46
C GLU A 106 6.30 -7.06 -18.37
N ARG A 107 6.68 -7.83 -19.41
CA ARG A 107 5.75 -8.35 -20.40
C ARG A 107 4.85 -9.44 -19.85
N GLU A 108 5.44 -10.39 -19.14
CA GLU A 108 4.72 -11.50 -18.52
C GLU A 108 3.72 -10.98 -17.50
N ILE A 109 4.13 -10.02 -16.65
CA ILE A 109 3.27 -9.43 -15.62
C ILE A 109 2.18 -8.59 -16.25
N THR A 110 2.54 -7.60 -17.08
CA THR A 110 1.56 -6.71 -17.73
C THR A 110 0.50 -7.51 -18.50
N ARG A 111 0.95 -8.48 -19.32
CA ARG A 111 0.02 -9.31 -20.08
C ARG A 111 -0.85 -10.17 -19.17
N GLY A 112 -0.23 -10.91 -18.26
CA GLY A 112 -0.93 -11.87 -17.42
C GLY A 112 -1.98 -11.20 -16.54
N VAL A 113 -1.66 -10.05 -15.92
CA VAL A 113 -2.59 -9.30 -15.08
C VAL A 113 -3.76 -8.75 -15.92
N ASN A 114 -3.50 -8.14 -17.09
CA ASN A 114 -4.55 -7.55 -17.91
C ASN A 114 -5.44 -8.60 -18.62
N GLU A 115 -4.91 -9.81 -18.88
CA GLU A 115 -5.67 -10.95 -19.38
C GLU A 115 -6.39 -11.73 -18.25
N GLY A 116 -6.14 -11.41 -16.97
CA GLY A 116 -6.73 -12.09 -15.81
C GLY A 116 -6.22 -13.52 -15.63
N LEU A 117 -4.97 -13.80 -16.05
CA LEU A 117 -4.35 -15.11 -15.89
C LEU A 117 -3.94 -15.35 -14.43
N PRO A 118 -3.93 -16.59 -13.95
CA PRO A 118 -3.26 -16.93 -12.71
C PRO A 118 -1.73 -16.81 -12.86
N PHE A 119 -1.04 -16.55 -11.74
CA PHE A 119 0.40 -16.35 -11.71
C PHE A 119 1.18 -17.53 -12.34
N GLU A 120 0.76 -18.75 -12.07
CA GLU A 120 1.38 -19.99 -12.55
C GLU A 120 1.29 -20.15 -14.08
N GLU A 121 0.30 -19.53 -14.72
CA GLU A 121 0.20 -19.50 -16.18
C GLU A 121 1.16 -18.48 -16.81
N ALA A 122 1.35 -17.34 -16.13
CA ALA A 122 2.32 -16.34 -16.56
C ALA A 122 3.77 -16.78 -16.28
N PHE A 123 3.98 -17.57 -15.21
CA PHE A 123 5.29 -18.06 -14.75
C PHE A 123 5.30 -19.57 -14.54
N PRO A 124 5.30 -20.36 -15.64
CA PRO A 124 5.22 -21.83 -15.54
C PRO A 124 6.41 -22.50 -14.85
N ASP A 125 7.55 -21.81 -14.77
CA ASP A 125 8.77 -22.30 -14.13
C ASP A 125 8.88 -21.88 -12.65
N ALA A 126 7.88 -21.18 -12.09
CA ALA A 126 7.87 -20.78 -10.70
C ALA A 126 7.51 -21.96 -9.78
N ASP A 127 8.28 -22.15 -8.71
CA ASP A 127 7.99 -23.14 -7.68
C ASP A 127 6.92 -22.59 -6.71
N GLY A 128 5.65 -22.87 -6.99
CA GLY A 128 4.51 -22.49 -6.16
C GLY A 128 3.83 -21.17 -6.56
N GLY A 129 2.64 -20.95 -6.02
CA GLY A 129 1.81 -19.80 -6.29
C GLY A 129 2.11 -18.58 -5.40
N VAL A 130 1.54 -17.44 -5.79
CA VAL A 130 1.68 -16.16 -5.07
C VAL A 130 0.98 -16.17 -3.72
N GLU A 131 -0.06 -16.99 -3.57
CA GLU A 131 -0.96 -17.00 -2.41
C GLU A 131 -0.25 -17.28 -1.09
N SER A 132 0.65 -18.25 -1.07
CA SER A 132 1.41 -18.59 0.15
C SER A 132 2.37 -17.48 0.56
N VAL A 133 2.97 -16.83 -0.43
CA VAL A 133 3.87 -15.68 -0.22
C VAL A 133 3.08 -14.48 0.29
N ARG A 134 1.93 -14.17 -0.33
CA ARG A 134 1.02 -13.12 0.12
C ARG A 134 0.59 -13.33 1.57
N LEU A 135 0.13 -14.53 1.92
CA LEU A 135 -0.30 -14.84 3.28
C LEU A 135 0.84 -14.66 4.32
N GLU A 136 2.07 -15.03 3.98
CA GLU A 136 3.21 -14.81 4.87
C GLU A 136 3.51 -13.31 5.07
N LEU A 137 3.48 -12.52 4.00
CA LEU A 137 3.70 -11.08 4.03
C LEU A 137 2.57 -10.35 4.78
N ASP A 138 1.31 -10.74 4.55
CA ASP A 138 0.16 -10.21 5.26
C ASP A 138 0.24 -10.48 6.78
N ARG A 139 0.73 -11.66 7.18
CA ARG A 139 0.98 -11.96 8.60
C ARG A 139 2.06 -11.06 9.21
N LYS A 140 3.12 -10.77 8.46
CA LYS A 140 4.17 -9.83 8.89
C LYS A 140 3.61 -8.41 9.02
N ALA A 141 2.91 -7.92 7.99
CA ALA A 141 2.26 -6.61 7.97
C ALA A 141 1.24 -6.47 9.11
N ARG A 142 0.36 -7.47 9.31
CA ARG A 142 -0.57 -7.51 10.42
C ARG A 142 0.13 -7.35 11.77
N THR A 143 1.23 -8.10 11.97
CA THR A 143 2.00 -8.03 13.22
C THR A 143 2.60 -6.63 13.42
N ALA A 144 3.11 -5.99 12.38
CA ALA A 144 3.63 -4.64 12.44
C ALA A 144 2.53 -3.60 12.74
N ARG A 145 1.42 -3.64 12.00
CA ARG A 145 0.27 -2.74 12.15
C ARG A 145 -0.39 -2.85 13.53
N GLN A 146 -0.32 -4.01 14.18
CA GLN A 146 -0.87 -4.21 15.54
C GLN A 146 -0.23 -3.27 16.56
N HIS A 147 1.05 -2.89 16.40
CA HIS A 147 1.70 -1.95 17.29
C HIS A 147 1.00 -0.60 17.31
N ASP A 148 0.66 -0.07 16.14
CA ASP A 148 0.04 1.24 15.99
C ASP A 148 -1.44 1.20 16.41
N ALA A 149 -2.17 0.16 16.01
CA ALA A 149 -3.57 -0.03 16.42
C ALA A 149 -3.71 -0.11 17.96
N THR A 150 -2.91 -0.95 18.62
CA THR A 150 -2.92 -1.02 20.10
C THR A 150 -2.46 0.30 20.73
N GLY A 151 -1.56 1.04 20.08
CA GLY A 151 -1.12 2.36 20.48
C GLY A 151 -2.25 3.38 20.46
N ALA A 152 -3.02 3.43 19.38
CA ALA A 152 -4.17 4.32 19.22
C ALA A 152 -5.23 4.08 20.31
N LEU A 153 -5.53 2.81 20.62
CA LEU A 153 -6.48 2.47 21.67
C LEU A 153 -6.00 2.87 23.08
N LEU A 154 -4.72 2.64 23.41
CA LEU A 154 -4.15 3.06 24.68
C LEU A 154 -4.11 4.58 24.81
N GLN A 155 -3.80 5.32 23.75
CA GLN A 155 -3.82 6.79 23.72
C GLN A 155 -5.23 7.35 23.91
N ALA A 156 -6.23 6.65 23.40
CA ALA A 156 -7.64 6.99 23.62
C ALA A 156 -8.10 6.74 25.06
N GLY A 157 -7.29 6.09 25.90
CA GLY A 157 -7.56 5.88 27.33
C GLY A 157 -8.10 4.50 27.68
N LEU A 158 -8.09 3.53 26.77
CA LEU A 158 -8.39 2.14 27.13
C LEU A 158 -7.31 1.60 28.07
N THR A 159 -7.74 0.79 29.03
CA THR A 159 -6.79 0.04 29.89
C THR A 159 -6.18 -1.11 29.11
N ARG A 160 -5.07 -1.68 29.61
CA ARG A 160 -4.43 -2.85 29.02
C ARG A 160 -5.39 -4.06 28.92
N ASP A 161 -6.18 -4.31 29.96
CA ASP A 161 -7.18 -5.38 29.95
C ASP A 161 -8.25 -5.17 28.88
N GLN A 162 -8.68 -3.91 28.67
CA GLN A 162 -9.63 -3.57 27.61
C GLN A 162 -9.02 -3.75 26.21
N VAL A 163 -7.74 -3.38 26.02
CA VAL A 163 -7.06 -3.60 24.75
C VAL A 163 -6.86 -5.09 24.45
N ALA A 164 -6.51 -5.89 25.46
CA ALA A 164 -6.35 -7.34 25.30
C ALA A 164 -7.69 -8.04 24.95
N GLY A 165 -8.79 -7.56 25.54
CA GLY A 165 -10.11 -8.17 25.38
C GLY A 165 -11.00 -7.53 24.31
N VAL A 166 -10.53 -6.50 23.57
CA VAL A 166 -11.36 -5.87 22.53
C VAL A 166 -11.60 -6.83 21.37
N THR A 167 -12.84 -6.86 20.88
CA THR A 167 -13.28 -7.69 19.76
C THR A 167 -13.65 -6.85 18.54
N ARG A 168 -13.83 -7.49 17.38
CA ARG A 168 -14.31 -6.79 16.17
C ARG A 168 -15.69 -6.16 16.38
N SER A 169 -16.56 -6.80 17.15
CA SER A 169 -17.90 -6.31 17.45
C SER A 169 -17.93 -5.08 18.38
N ASP A 170 -16.84 -4.80 19.08
CA ASP A 170 -16.74 -3.62 19.92
C ASP A 170 -16.38 -2.33 19.13
N LEU A 171 -16.05 -2.48 17.83
CA LEU A 171 -15.65 -1.37 16.97
C LEU A 171 -16.81 -0.88 16.09
N GLU A 172 -17.10 0.41 16.16
CA GLU A 172 -18.11 1.11 15.36
C GLU A 172 -17.47 2.27 14.58
N PHE A 173 -17.51 2.18 13.25
CA PHE A 173 -16.97 3.21 12.35
C PHE A 173 -18.07 4.10 11.77
N ALA A 174 -19.24 3.53 11.44
CA ALA A 174 -20.28 4.21 10.65
C ALA A 174 -20.83 5.48 11.29
N ASP A 175 -21.06 5.46 12.61
CA ASP A 175 -21.62 6.61 13.34
C ASP A 175 -20.56 7.34 14.19
N ALA A 176 -19.28 7.02 14.00
CA ALA A 176 -18.17 7.73 14.64
C ALA A 176 -17.89 9.06 13.92
N PRO A 177 -17.27 10.05 14.59
CA PRO A 177 -16.77 11.24 13.92
C PRO A 177 -15.74 10.90 12.85
N GLU A 178 -15.60 11.77 11.84
CA GLU A 178 -14.62 11.59 10.76
C GLU A 178 -13.20 11.31 11.30
N GLY A 179 -12.55 10.27 10.77
CA GLY A 179 -11.22 9.82 11.20
C GLY A 179 -11.18 9.15 12.58
N ARG A 180 -12.35 8.84 13.15
CA ARG A 180 -12.44 8.20 14.47
C ARG A 180 -13.16 6.86 14.39
N VAL A 181 -12.82 5.98 15.34
CA VAL A 181 -13.55 4.74 15.63
C VAL A 181 -14.06 4.80 17.07
N ARG A 182 -15.32 4.42 17.28
CA ARG A 182 -15.86 4.19 18.63
C ARG A 182 -15.55 2.78 19.05
N VAL A 183 -14.99 2.67 20.25
CA VAL A 183 -14.68 1.40 20.89
C VAL A 183 -15.58 1.23 22.10
N TRP A 184 -16.49 0.28 22.04
CA TRP A 184 -17.42 -0.03 23.12
C TRP A 184 -16.74 -0.89 24.19
N VAL A 185 -16.73 -0.43 25.40
CA VAL A 185 -16.13 -1.13 26.57
C VAL A 185 -17.15 -1.31 27.67
N ARG A 186 -16.84 -2.17 28.65
CA ARG A 186 -17.74 -2.50 29.78
C ARG A 186 -19.10 -3.02 29.30
N ASP A 187 -19.07 -4.07 28.50
CA ASP A 187 -20.26 -4.71 27.92
C ASP A 187 -21.16 -3.72 27.14
N GLY A 188 -20.55 -2.81 26.38
CA GLY A 188 -21.25 -1.80 25.59
C GLY A 188 -21.79 -0.60 26.36
N ALA A 189 -21.42 -0.43 27.64
CA ALA A 189 -21.91 0.66 28.46
C ALA A 189 -21.21 2.02 28.26
N VAL A 190 -19.98 2.01 27.71
CA VAL A 190 -19.15 3.20 27.49
C VAL A 190 -18.49 3.11 26.14
N ALA A 191 -18.58 4.19 25.35
CA ALA A 191 -17.83 4.35 24.12
C ALA A 191 -16.60 5.25 24.35
N VAL A 192 -15.46 4.84 23.81
CA VAL A 192 -14.23 5.63 23.75
C VAL A 192 -13.90 5.88 22.28
N GLU A 193 -13.55 7.11 21.92
CA GLU A 193 -13.18 7.45 20.54
C GLU A 193 -11.66 7.37 20.36
N ALA A 194 -11.22 6.49 19.48
CA ALA A 194 -9.81 6.32 19.09
C ALA A 194 -9.57 6.82 17.66
N ASP A 195 -8.31 6.94 17.26
CA ASP A 195 -7.91 7.19 15.88
C ASP A 195 -8.30 5.98 15.03
N ALA A 196 -9.01 6.19 13.91
CA ALA A 196 -9.55 5.12 13.09
C ALA A 196 -8.46 4.48 12.21
N GLU A 197 -7.59 5.29 11.59
CA GLU A 197 -6.64 4.82 10.58
C GLU A 197 -5.77 3.63 11.04
N PRO A 198 -5.09 3.65 12.20
CA PRO A 198 -4.29 2.51 12.63
C PRO A 198 -5.11 1.25 12.87
N VAL A 199 -6.36 1.40 13.33
CA VAL A 199 -7.27 0.28 13.60
C VAL A 199 -7.78 -0.33 12.29
N GLU A 200 -8.19 0.49 11.33
CA GLU A 200 -8.64 0.06 10.01
C GLU A 200 -7.53 -0.68 9.25
N ARG A 201 -6.33 -0.11 9.22
CA ARG A 201 -5.16 -0.74 8.60
C ARG A 201 -4.82 -2.11 9.22
N TYR A 202 -4.95 -2.23 10.54
CA TYR A 202 -4.76 -3.52 11.20
C TYR A 202 -5.86 -4.52 10.83
N LEU A 203 -7.13 -4.10 10.86
CA LEU A 203 -8.28 -4.95 10.53
C LEU A 203 -8.18 -5.55 9.14
N GLU A 204 -7.78 -4.76 8.15
CA GLU A 204 -7.57 -5.22 6.78
C GLU A 204 -6.67 -6.47 6.73
N LYS A 205 -5.53 -6.44 7.41
CA LYS A 205 -4.61 -7.58 7.44
C LYS A 205 -5.06 -8.69 8.40
N ALA A 206 -5.79 -8.37 9.44
CA ALA A 206 -6.39 -9.37 10.34
C ALA A 206 -7.46 -10.21 9.62
N GLU A 207 -8.30 -9.56 8.79
CA GLU A 207 -9.30 -10.21 7.94
C GLU A 207 -8.63 -11.03 6.82
N ALA A 208 -7.67 -10.46 6.09
CA ALA A 208 -6.94 -11.12 5.00
C ALA A 208 -6.18 -12.38 5.49
N THR A 209 -5.72 -12.39 6.73
CA THR A 209 -5.01 -13.54 7.32
C THR A 209 -5.92 -14.56 8.00
N GLY A 210 -7.25 -14.32 8.01
CA GLY A 210 -8.23 -15.19 8.67
C GLY A 210 -8.03 -15.26 10.18
N LEU A 211 -7.51 -14.19 10.81
CA LEU A 211 -7.28 -14.16 12.25
C LEU A 211 -8.57 -14.01 13.04
N LEU A 212 -9.56 -13.35 12.48
CA LEU A 212 -10.82 -13.03 13.13
C LEU A 212 -11.79 -14.19 12.91
N ASP A 213 -11.93 -15.06 13.90
CA ASP A 213 -12.85 -16.19 13.92
C ASP A 213 -13.77 -16.16 15.16
N ASP A 214 -14.81 -17.01 15.16
CA ASP A 214 -15.79 -17.06 16.26
C ASP A 214 -15.23 -17.77 17.50
N GLU A 215 -14.20 -18.59 17.35
CA GLU A 215 -13.60 -19.34 18.46
C GLU A 215 -12.74 -18.42 19.33
N HIS A 216 -12.11 -17.44 18.69
CA HIS A 216 -11.23 -16.47 19.32
C HIS A 216 -11.60 -15.06 18.90
N PRO A 217 -12.57 -14.42 19.54
CA PRO A 217 -13.12 -13.14 19.12
C PRO A 217 -12.20 -11.93 19.38
N GLU A 218 -11.15 -12.08 20.23
CA GLU A 218 -10.26 -10.98 20.57
C GLU A 218 -9.50 -10.52 19.33
N LEU A 219 -9.45 -9.20 19.16
CA LEU A 219 -8.91 -8.54 17.97
C LEU A 219 -7.39 -8.72 17.83
N PHE A 220 -6.67 -8.65 18.96
CA PHE A 220 -5.21 -8.68 18.97
C PHE A 220 -4.67 -10.03 19.44
N ARG A 221 -3.51 -10.40 18.89
CA ARG A 221 -2.82 -11.68 19.19
C ARG A 221 -1.34 -11.44 19.44
N THR A 222 -0.69 -12.42 20.05
CA THR A 222 0.77 -12.47 20.02
C THR A 222 1.27 -12.62 18.56
N PRO A 223 2.55 -12.37 18.27
CA PRO A 223 3.11 -12.64 16.92
C PRO A 223 2.92 -14.09 16.47
N GLU A 224 2.80 -15.04 17.40
CA GLU A 224 2.53 -16.45 17.14
C GLU A 224 1.05 -16.76 16.85
N GLY A 225 0.15 -15.79 17.08
CA GLY A 225 -1.29 -15.93 16.85
C GLY A 225 -2.10 -16.31 18.10
N GLU A 226 -1.48 -16.37 19.27
CA GLU A 226 -2.14 -16.73 20.51
C GLU A 226 -2.81 -15.52 21.19
N PRO A 227 -3.94 -15.68 21.90
CA PRO A 227 -4.50 -14.63 22.76
C PRO A 227 -3.53 -14.28 23.90
N PHE A 228 -3.70 -13.09 24.48
CA PHE A 228 -2.87 -12.62 25.59
C PHE A 228 -3.69 -11.79 26.57
N ASP A 229 -3.22 -11.70 27.83
CA ASP A 229 -3.85 -10.92 28.88
C ASP A 229 -3.30 -9.49 28.97
N GLY A 230 -3.96 -8.62 29.75
CA GLY A 230 -3.61 -7.21 29.87
C GLY A 230 -2.21 -6.94 30.40
N ASP A 231 -1.66 -7.81 31.26
CA ASP A 231 -0.30 -7.71 31.78
C ASP A 231 0.78 -8.00 30.71
N GLU A 232 0.43 -8.70 29.65
CA GLU A 232 1.31 -9.02 28.52
C GLU A 232 1.30 -7.95 27.41
N VAL A 233 0.35 -6.98 27.41
CA VAL A 233 0.19 -5.95 26.37
C VAL A 233 1.51 -5.23 26.06
N ASP A 234 2.27 -4.82 27.09
CA ASP A 234 3.53 -4.10 26.86
C ASP A 234 4.58 -4.98 26.20
N LEU A 235 4.63 -6.27 26.53
CA LEU A 235 5.53 -7.23 25.90
C LEU A 235 5.14 -7.48 24.43
N VAL A 236 3.85 -7.73 24.18
CA VAL A 236 3.32 -7.94 22.84
C VAL A 236 3.60 -6.71 21.98
N ARG A 237 3.27 -5.51 22.45
CA ARG A 237 3.56 -4.25 21.73
C ARG A 237 5.06 -4.05 21.43
N LYS A 238 5.94 -4.42 22.34
CA LYS A 238 7.39 -4.34 22.09
C LYS A 238 7.82 -5.31 20.99
N ARG A 239 7.24 -6.51 20.94
CA ARG A 239 7.53 -7.52 19.91
C ARG A 239 6.97 -7.11 18.55
N THR A 240 5.74 -6.59 18.49
CA THR A 240 5.11 -6.12 17.26
C THR A 240 5.81 -4.89 16.69
N ARG A 241 6.32 -3.98 17.54
CA ARG A 241 7.17 -2.88 17.10
C ARG A 241 8.44 -3.35 16.38
N LEU A 242 9.07 -4.41 16.87
CA LEU A 242 10.27 -4.95 16.20
C LEU A 242 9.94 -5.50 14.80
N ALA A 243 8.75 -6.04 14.59
CA ALA A 243 8.30 -6.46 13.25
C ALA A 243 8.21 -5.25 12.30
N GLY A 244 7.64 -4.14 12.74
CA GLY A 244 7.57 -2.89 11.96
C GLY A 244 8.96 -2.31 11.64
N VAL A 245 9.86 -2.31 12.60
CA VAL A 245 11.24 -1.83 12.37
C VAL A 245 11.98 -2.71 11.34
N ASN A 246 11.74 -4.02 11.36
CA ASN A 246 12.37 -4.92 10.39
C ASN A 246 11.82 -4.72 8.96
N MET A 247 10.53 -4.44 8.81
CA MET A 247 9.93 -4.09 7.51
C MET A 247 10.46 -2.74 7.02
N GLY A 248 10.43 -1.71 7.84
CA GLY A 248 10.97 -0.39 7.49
C GLY A 248 12.48 -0.36 7.21
N GLY A 249 13.24 -1.30 7.80
CA GLY A 249 14.68 -1.42 7.53
C GLY A 249 15.00 -1.88 6.09
N GLN A 250 14.13 -2.65 5.47
CA GLN A 250 14.25 -3.01 4.05
C GLN A 250 13.90 -1.82 3.15
N GLY A 251 12.94 -1.00 3.56
CA GLY A 251 12.54 0.22 2.85
C GLY A 251 13.69 1.18 2.58
N THR A 252 14.64 1.33 3.50
CA THR A 252 15.79 2.25 3.31
C THR A 252 16.67 1.90 2.10
N VAL A 253 16.77 0.63 1.74
CA VAL A 253 17.49 0.20 0.53
C VAL A 253 16.66 0.48 -0.72
N CYS A 254 15.36 0.19 -0.68
CA CYS A 254 14.44 0.48 -1.78
C CYS A 254 14.32 2.00 -2.03
N ASP A 255 14.24 2.82 -0.98
CA ASP A 255 14.23 4.28 -1.07
C ASP A 255 15.52 4.80 -1.73
N ALA A 256 16.67 4.30 -1.32
CA ALA A 256 17.95 4.70 -1.91
C ALA A 256 18.07 4.31 -3.39
N LEU A 257 17.52 3.15 -3.78
CA LEU A 257 17.48 2.70 -5.17
C LEU A 257 16.49 3.54 -6.00
N ASN A 258 15.32 3.85 -5.44
CA ASN A 258 14.33 4.71 -6.07
C ASN A 258 14.87 6.15 -6.24
N ASP A 259 15.52 6.70 -5.22
CA ASP A 259 16.22 8.00 -5.31
C ASP A 259 17.31 8.00 -6.38
N ALA A 260 18.08 6.93 -6.49
CA ALA A 260 19.13 6.80 -7.51
C ALA A 260 18.53 6.74 -8.92
N ARG A 261 17.40 6.07 -9.11
CA ARG A 261 16.67 6.00 -10.38
C ARG A 261 16.18 7.36 -10.84
N HIS A 262 15.56 8.14 -9.95
CA HIS A 262 15.09 9.49 -10.23
C HIS A 262 16.21 10.56 -10.23
N ALA A 263 17.45 10.20 -9.85
CA ALA A 263 18.59 11.13 -9.81
C ALA A 263 19.04 11.58 -11.22
N GLU A 264 18.80 10.79 -12.26
CA GLU A 264 19.16 11.15 -13.64
C GLU A 264 18.30 12.31 -14.17
N ASP A 265 17.07 12.46 -13.67
CA ASP A 265 16.16 13.56 -14.02
C ASP A 265 16.36 14.81 -13.13
N ARG A 266 17.17 14.73 -12.07
CA ARG A 266 17.45 15.85 -11.16
C ARG A 266 18.70 16.61 -11.62
N PRO A 267 18.66 17.97 -11.69
CA PRO A 267 19.85 18.76 -11.98
C PRO A 267 20.94 18.49 -10.94
N PRO A 268 22.24 18.52 -11.33
CA PRO A 268 23.37 18.33 -10.42
C PRO A 268 23.23 19.17 -9.14
N LEU A 269 23.68 18.64 -8.01
CA LEU A 269 23.61 19.33 -6.69
C LEU A 269 24.18 20.75 -6.72
N SER A 270 25.18 20.98 -7.57
CA SER A 270 25.78 22.32 -7.80
C SER A 270 24.84 23.34 -8.47
N MET A 271 23.73 22.91 -9.05
CA MET A 271 22.71 23.77 -9.68
C MET A 271 21.49 24.00 -8.79
N ARG A 272 21.44 23.44 -7.58
CA ARG A 272 20.35 23.67 -6.64
C ARG A 272 20.64 24.91 -5.82
N GLU A 273 19.80 25.93 -5.93
CA GLU A 273 19.87 27.10 -5.04
C GLU A 273 19.76 26.63 -3.57
N GLY A 274 20.80 26.87 -2.77
CA GLY A 274 20.83 26.57 -1.34
C GLY A 274 21.49 25.26 -0.92
N ALA A 275 22.15 24.52 -1.81
CA ALA A 275 22.96 23.36 -1.38
C ALA A 275 24.15 23.83 -0.53
N PRO A 276 24.38 23.25 0.69
CA PRO A 276 25.56 23.60 1.47
C PRO A 276 26.81 23.17 0.72
N VAL A 277 27.73 24.11 0.52
CA VAL A 277 29.06 23.82 -0.01
C VAL A 277 29.79 23.00 1.05
N ALA A 278 30.23 21.79 0.70
CA ALA A 278 31.11 21.03 1.56
C ALA A 278 32.36 21.85 1.85
N PRO A 279 32.84 21.93 3.11
CA PRO A 279 34.10 22.61 3.42
C PRO A 279 35.23 21.92 2.65
N GLY A 280 35.89 22.68 1.78
CA GLY A 280 37.01 22.20 1.00
C GLY A 280 38.16 21.79 1.95
N ASP A 281 38.76 20.66 1.65
CA ASP A 281 40.04 20.23 2.23
C ASP A 281 41.14 21.25 1.83
N GLU A 282 41.25 22.30 2.62
CA GLU A 282 42.43 23.17 2.68
C GLU A 282 43.31 22.66 3.81
N GLU A 283 44.11 21.63 3.54
CA GLU A 283 45.33 21.37 4.32
C GLU A 283 46.32 20.54 3.49
N ASP A 284 47.50 21.08 3.45
CA ASP A 284 48.85 20.54 3.21
C ASP A 284 49.55 20.98 1.91
N ARG A 285 49.91 22.24 1.91
CA ARG A 285 51.13 22.69 1.21
C ARG A 285 51.87 23.73 2.06
N ALA A 286 52.61 23.27 3.03
CA ALA A 286 53.71 24.03 3.61
C ALA A 286 54.81 23.05 4.05
N ASP A 287 56.00 23.37 3.57
CA ASP A 287 57.32 22.94 4.05
C ASP A 287 57.89 21.64 3.48
N ALA A 288 58.61 21.83 2.39
CA ALA A 288 59.88 21.13 2.13
C ALA A 288 60.88 22.13 1.54
N ASP A 289 61.73 22.64 2.40
CA ASP A 289 63.02 23.16 2.07
C ASP A 289 64.12 22.31 2.79
#